data_4f87c589e8fc5548c97e325850463e5a
#
_entry.id   4f87c589e8fc5548c97e325850463e5a
#
_cell.length_a   1.000
_cell.length_b   1.000
_cell.length_c   1.000
_cell.angle_alpha   90.00
_cell.angle_beta   90.00
_cell.angle_gamma   90.00
#
_symmetry.space_group_name_H-M   'P 1'
#
loop_
_entity.id
_entity.type
_entity.pdbx_description
1 polymer ?
#
loop_
_entity_poly.entity_id
_entity_poly.type
_entity_poly.pdbx_seq_one_letter_code
_entity_poly.pdbx_strand_id
1 'polypeptide(L)'
;LRAGRREGRALFDYRRADFPFAMRTVARLRAAVDEAQHGRGVALVKGLPRDALTADEFELLTWAIGLHLGVARPQDRQTRYINAVKDVGVDYRSPTGRGYSSRAELDFHADSGDIVMLTCYNQAPAGGDSLVSSGVTAWRALASERPDLAHALQTRPVPFSRQGEQGEGEAQFTQVTVFARTDTDVFCAWNRNRIVNGMKLEGAPPVDDAQREGVE
;
A
#
# COMPACT_ATOMS: atom_id res chain seq x y z
N LEU A 1 5.33 22.60 12.10
CA LEU A 1 5.39 21.30 12.74
C LEU A 1 5.61 21.42 14.25
N ARG A 2 6.75 21.97 14.68
CA ARG A 2 7.13 22.09 16.11
C ARG A 2 6.10 22.83 16.96
N ALA A 3 5.48 23.88 16.44
CA ALA A 3 4.42 24.62 17.13
C ALA A 3 3.15 23.78 17.41
N GLY A 4 2.88 22.77 16.58
CA GLY A 4 1.75 21.86 16.77
C GLY A 4 2.06 20.65 17.65
N ARG A 5 3.35 20.31 17.84
CA ARG A 5 3.78 19.17 18.65
C ARG A 5 3.41 19.36 20.12
N ARG A 6 2.93 18.30 20.74
CA ARG A 6 2.63 18.24 22.18
C ARG A 6 3.34 17.01 22.76
N GLU A 7 4.06 17.19 23.87
CA GLU A 7 4.75 16.12 24.57
C GLU A 7 3.73 15.09 25.09
N GLY A 8 4.05 13.81 24.95
CA GLY A 8 3.21 12.72 25.41
C GLY A 8 1.93 12.47 24.59
N ARG A 9 1.65 13.29 23.56
CA ARG A 9 0.47 13.10 22.72
C ARG A 9 0.72 11.99 21.69
N ALA A 10 -0.18 11.01 21.61
CA ALA A 10 -0.07 9.96 20.62
C ALA A 10 -0.29 10.49 19.19
N LEU A 11 0.36 9.87 18.21
CA LEU A 11 0.38 10.33 16.82
C LEU A 11 -1.04 10.52 16.24
N PHE A 12 -1.92 9.54 16.47
CA PHE A 12 -3.29 9.55 15.93
C PHE A 12 -4.26 10.53 16.64
N ASP A 13 -3.85 11.12 17.77
CA ASP A 13 -4.64 12.14 18.45
C ASP A 13 -4.49 13.53 17.84
N TYR A 14 -3.47 13.72 17.00
CA TYR A 14 -3.31 14.96 16.26
C TYR A 14 -4.37 15.13 15.18
N ARG A 15 -4.76 16.37 14.94
CA ARG A 15 -5.74 16.77 13.94
C ARG A 15 -5.09 17.75 12.95
N ARG A 16 -5.68 17.89 11.79
CA ARG A 16 -5.20 18.82 10.76
C ARG A 16 -5.00 20.25 11.28
N ALA A 17 -5.85 20.70 12.20
CA ALA A 17 -5.75 22.02 12.82
C ALA A 17 -4.49 22.22 13.68
N ASP A 18 -3.88 21.15 14.17
CA ASP A 18 -2.63 21.23 14.93
C ASP A 18 -1.43 21.59 14.01
N PHE A 19 -1.56 21.37 12.70
CA PHE A 19 -0.51 21.59 11.71
C PHE A 19 -1.03 22.47 10.53
N PRO A 20 -1.23 23.79 10.74
CA PRO A 20 -1.70 24.69 9.69
C PRO A 20 -0.60 24.90 8.64
N PHE A 21 -0.61 24.13 7.57
CA PHE A 21 0.28 24.33 6.43
C PHE A 21 -0.17 25.55 5.60
N ALA A 22 0.80 26.23 4.99
CA ALA A 22 0.51 27.30 4.04
C ALA A 22 -0.37 26.77 2.90
N MET A 23 -1.36 27.55 2.44
CA MET A 23 -2.30 27.14 1.39
C MET A 23 -1.61 26.64 0.13
N ARG A 24 -0.50 27.29 -0.28
CA ARG A 24 0.30 26.84 -1.43
C ARG A 24 0.89 25.43 -1.25
N THR A 25 1.28 25.07 -0.01
CA THR A 25 1.80 23.74 0.31
C THR A 25 0.69 22.70 0.20
N VAL A 26 -0.45 22.97 0.81
CA VAL A 26 -1.63 22.10 0.73
C VAL A 26 -2.09 21.91 -0.72
N ALA A 27 -2.12 22.98 -1.50
CA ALA A 27 -2.49 22.91 -2.92
C ALA A 27 -1.53 22.02 -3.74
N ARG A 28 -0.22 22.13 -3.50
CA ARG A 28 0.78 21.27 -4.17
C ARG A 28 0.64 19.79 -3.77
N LEU A 29 0.42 19.52 -2.48
CA LEU A 29 0.21 18.17 -1.99
C LEU A 29 -1.07 17.55 -2.57
N ARG A 30 -2.15 18.32 -2.65
CA ARG A 30 -3.41 17.87 -3.28
C ARG A 30 -3.26 17.64 -4.77
N ALA A 31 -2.53 18.47 -5.49
CA ALA A 31 -2.24 18.26 -6.90
C ALA A 31 -1.41 16.96 -7.12
N ALA A 32 -0.52 16.61 -6.18
CA ALA A 32 0.19 15.33 -6.23
C ALA A 32 -0.75 14.14 -6.02
N VAL A 33 -1.73 14.25 -5.11
CA VAL A 33 -2.76 13.21 -4.93
C VAL A 33 -3.64 13.10 -6.18
N ASP A 34 -4.07 14.22 -6.75
CA ASP A 34 -4.86 14.24 -7.98
C ASP A 34 -4.12 13.57 -9.14
N GLU A 35 -2.83 13.86 -9.32
CA GLU A 35 -1.98 13.20 -10.30
C GLU A 35 -1.85 11.69 -10.06
N ALA A 36 -1.79 11.26 -8.79
CA ALA A 36 -1.73 9.85 -8.44
C ALA A 36 -3.07 9.13 -8.64
N GLN A 37 -4.20 9.80 -8.43
CA GLN A 37 -5.54 9.19 -8.57
C GLN A 37 -6.07 9.25 -10.01
N HIS A 38 -5.87 10.36 -10.71
CA HIS A 38 -6.51 10.63 -11.99
C HIS A 38 -5.53 10.84 -13.14
N GLY A 39 -4.23 10.95 -12.84
CA GLY A 39 -3.17 11.11 -13.82
C GLY A 39 -2.39 9.83 -14.07
N ARG A 40 -1.07 9.88 -13.89
CA ARG A 40 -0.14 8.77 -14.17
C ARG A 40 -0.13 7.65 -13.13
N GLY A 41 -0.88 7.76 -12.06
CA GLY A 41 -0.90 6.77 -10.97
C GLY A 41 0.21 6.97 -9.93
N VAL A 42 1.08 7.96 -10.10
CA VAL A 42 2.19 8.24 -9.19
C VAL A 42 2.57 9.71 -9.22
N ALA A 43 2.97 10.25 -8.07
CA ALA A 43 3.53 11.59 -7.97
C ALA A 43 4.73 11.61 -7.02
N LEU A 44 5.80 12.31 -7.41
CA LEU A 44 7.00 12.49 -6.59
C LEU A 44 7.07 13.92 -6.05
N VAL A 45 6.96 14.05 -4.73
CA VAL A 45 7.10 15.33 -4.02
C VAL A 45 8.50 15.43 -3.43
N LYS A 46 9.25 16.44 -3.84
CA LYS A 46 10.63 16.71 -3.38
C LYS A 46 10.66 17.91 -2.43
N GLY A 47 11.74 17.99 -1.64
CA GLY A 47 12.04 19.15 -0.79
C GLY A 47 11.41 19.08 0.60
N LEU A 48 11.13 17.89 1.13
CA LEU A 48 10.85 17.74 2.55
C LEU A 48 12.09 18.10 3.37
N PRO A 49 11.93 18.84 4.51
CA PRO A 49 13.05 19.36 5.30
C PRO A 49 13.68 18.27 6.19
N ARG A 50 14.18 17.19 5.57
CA ARG A 50 14.69 16.01 6.27
C ARG A 50 15.81 16.35 7.25
N ASP A 51 16.80 17.14 6.82
CA ASP A 51 18.01 17.43 7.61
C ASP A 51 17.76 18.31 8.83
N ALA A 52 16.62 19.00 8.85
CA ALA A 52 16.20 19.84 9.96
C ALA A 52 15.36 19.12 11.02
N LEU A 53 15.09 17.81 10.82
CA LEU A 53 14.18 17.02 11.64
C LEU A 53 14.82 15.76 12.17
N THR A 54 14.51 15.43 13.42
CA THR A 54 14.78 14.08 13.97
C THR A 54 13.86 13.05 13.32
N ALA A 55 14.11 11.76 13.53
CA ALA A 55 13.27 10.68 13.03
C ALA A 55 11.80 10.83 13.50
N ASP A 56 11.60 11.10 14.80
CA ASP A 56 10.27 11.30 15.38
C ASP A 56 9.56 12.55 14.81
N GLU A 57 10.30 13.63 14.59
CA GLU A 57 9.75 14.83 13.96
C GLU A 57 9.40 14.58 12.49
N PHE A 58 10.15 13.72 11.79
CA PHE A 58 9.86 13.35 10.42
C PHE A 58 8.64 12.42 10.32
N GLU A 59 8.47 11.49 11.25
CA GLU A 59 7.26 10.68 11.37
C GLU A 59 6.03 11.57 11.63
N LEU A 60 6.16 12.53 12.56
CA LEU A 60 5.11 13.53 12.81
C LEU A 60 4.82 14.39 11.59
N LEU A 61 5.82 14.76 10.79
CA LEU A 61 5.62 15.46 9.53
C LEU A 61 4.86 14.60 8.52
N THR A 62 5.22 13.32 8.41
CA THR A 62 4.51 12.35 7.56
C THR A 62 3.03 12.28 7.95
N TRP A 63 2.74 12.15 9.25
CA TRP A 63 1.38 12.18 9.76
C TRP A 63 0.66 13.49 9.44
N ALA A 64 1.30 14.63 9.71
CA ALA A 64 0.74 15.95 9.44
C ALA A 64 0.40 16.15 7.96
N ILE A 65 1.23 15.66 7.04
CA ILE A 65 0.93 15.67 5.59
C ILE A 65 -0.32 14.82 5.33
N GLY A 66 -0.36 13.60 5.84
CA GLY A 66 -1.50 12.68 5.68
C GLY A 66 -2.83 13.28 6.11
N LEU A 67 -2.86 14.01 7.24
CA LEU A 67 -4.05 14.70 7.74
C LEU A 67 -4.62 15.78 6.79
N HIS A 68 -3.81 16.30 5.87
CA HIS A 68 -4.25 17.24 4.85
C HIS A 68 -4.72 16.58 3.56
N LEU A 69 -4.40 15.30 3.37
CA LEU A 69 -4.65 14.58 2.12
C LEU A 69 -5.81 13.57 2.20
N GLY A 70 -6.04 13.00 3.37
CA GLY A 70 -7.08 11.99 3.50
C GLY A 70 -7.28 11.49 4.93
N VAL A 71 -7.86 10.31 5.03
CA VAL A 71 -8.09 9.59 6.28
C VAL A 71 -7.14 8.40 6.33
N ALA A 72 -6.32 8.36 7.37
CA ALA A 72 -5.36 7.28 7.55
C ALA A 72 -6.09 5.95 7.84
N ARG A 73 -5.58 4.86 7.27
CA ARG A 73 -6.02 3.48 7.56
C ARG A 73 -4.98 2.76 8.41
N PRO A 74 -5.41 1.94 9.38
CA PRO A 74 -4.51 1.08 10.12
C PRO A 74 -3.72 0.17 9.18
N GLN A 75 -2.43 0.02 9.44
CA GLN A 75 -1.51 -0.79 8.65
C GLN A 75 -1.38 -2.22 9.20
N ASP A 76 -1.74 -2.43 10.47
CA ASP A 76 -1.59 -3.71 11.16
C ASP A 76 -2.58 -3.87 12.32
N ARG A 77 -2.54 -5.04 12.99
CA ARG A 77 -3.38 -5.38 14.15
C ARG A 77 -3.15 -4.47 15.37
N GLN A 78 -1.97 -3.88 15.49
CA GLN A 78 -1.64 -2.93 16.54
C GLN A 78 -2.20 -1.53 16.25
N THR A 79 -2.97 -1.39 15.18
CA THR A 79 -3.55 -0.11 14.72
C THR A 79 -2.49 0.97 14.49
N ARG A 80 -1.29 0.58 14.06
CA ARG A 80 -0.30 1.56 13.60
C ARG A 80 -0.71 2.10 12.24
N TYR A 81 -0.56 3.39 12.06
CA TYR A 81 -0.91 4.10 10.83
C TYR A 81 0.30 4.44 9.97
N ILE A 82 1.49 4.38 10.56
CA ILE A 82 2.78 4.56 9.88
C ILE A 82 3.68 3.41 10.28
N ASN A 83 4.31 2.77 9.31
CA ASN A 83 5.31 1.74 9.52
C ASN A 83 6.66 2.18 8.95
N ALA A 84 7.72 1.96 9.72
CA ALA A 84 9.07 2.19 9.24
C ALA A 84 9.45 1.09 8.24
N VAL A 85 9.88 1.50 7.03
CA VAL A 85 10.44 0.58 6.04
C VAL A 85 11.92 0.40 6.33
N LYS A 86 12.29 -0.75 6.88
CA LYS A 86 13.70 -1.08 7.19
C LYS A 86 13.88 -2.59 7.31
N ASP A 87 15.04 -3.08 6.92
CA ASP A 87 15.39 -4.49 7.13
C ASP A 87 15.56 -4.80 8.63
N VAL A 88 14.80 -5.76 9.12
CA VAL A 88 14.90 -6.33 10.45
C VAL A 88 15.10 -7.86 10.41
N GLY A 89 15.50 -8.39 9.26
CA GLY A 89 15.82 -9.80 9.06
C GLY A 89 14.59 -10.70 8.85
N VAL A 90 13.43 -10.15 8.48
CA VAL A 90 12.22 -10.94 8.21
C VAL A 90 12.30 -11.57 6.82
N ASP A 91 11.91 -12.85 6.71
CA ASP A 91 11.68 -13.47 5.42
C ASP A 91 10.33 -13.00 4.85
N TYR A 92 10.39 -12.18 3.82
CA TYR A 92 9.23 -11.64 3.11
C TYR A 92 8.28 -12.73 2.59
N ARG A 93 8.81 -13.88 2.16
CA ARG A 93 8.03 -14.96 1.54
C ARG A 93 7.38 -15.89 2.56
N SER A 94 7.68 -15.74 3.84
CA SER A 94 7.01 -16.49 4.90
C SER A 94 5.52 -16.13 4.99
N PRO A 95 4.68 -17.03 5.54
CA PRO A 95 3.22 -16.78 5.64
C PRO A 95 2.83 -15.49 6.37
N THR A 96 3.68 -15.02 7.29
CA THR A 96 3.46 -13.78 8.07
C THR A 96 4.48 -12.69 7.72
N GLY A 97 5.35 -12.92 6.73
CA GLY A 97 6.40 -11.99 6.33
C GLY A 97 5.85 -10.69 5.76
N ARG A 98 6.46 -9.56 6.16
CA ARG A 98 6.10 -8.24 5.67
C ARG A 98 7.24 -7.65 4.85
N GLY A 99 6.92 -7.21 3.63
CA GLY A 99 7.91 -6.67 2.70
C GLY A 99 8.69 -5.48 3.27
N TYR A 100 8.00 -4.57 3.97
CA TYR A 100 8.63 -3.39 4.58
C TYR A 100 9.64 -3.71 5.70
N SER A 101 9.68 -4.95 6.17
CA SER A 101 10.58 -5.43 7.23
C SER A 101 11.75 -6.28 6.70
N SER A 102 11.93 -6.37 5.39
CA SER A 102 12.96 -7.16 4.75
C SER A 102 13.75 -6.33 3.73
N ARG A 103 14.94 -6.85 3.34
CA ARG A 103 15.75 -6.33 2.24
C ARG A 103 15.50 -7.06 0.91
N ALA A 104 14.50 -7.94 0.87
CA ALA A 104 14.17 -8.68 -0.33
C ALA A 104 13.60 -7.75 -1.41
N GLU A 105 13.85 -8.08 -2.66
CA GLU A 105 13.10 -7.54 -3.77
C GLU A 105 11.65 -7.97 -3.63
N LEU A 106 10.74 -7.01 -3.73
CA LEU A 106 9.30 -7.24 -3.61
C LEU A 106 8.69 -7.37 -5.00
N ASP A 107 7.86 -8.39 -5.18
CA ASP A 107 7.05 -8.53 -6.37
C ASP A 107 6.13 -7.29 -6.54
N PHE A 108 5.78 -6.93 -7.77
CA PHE A 108 4.77 -5.90 -8.00
C PHE A 108 3.48 -6.22 -7.24
N HIS A 109 2.97 -5.25 -6.55
CA HIS A 109 1.72 -5.40 -5.77
C HIS A 109 0.99 -4.07 -5.65
N ALA A 110 -0.31 -4.15 -5.38
CA ALA A 110 -1.12 -3.03 -4.96
C ALA A 110 -1.37 -3.13 -3.45
N ASP A 111 -1.21 -2.02 -2.75
CA ASP A 111 -1.58 -1.92 -1.34
C ASP A 111 -3.08 -1.65 -1.16
N SER A 112 -3.59 -1.97 0.03
CA SER A 112 -5.01 -1.78 0.36
C SER A 112 -5.25 -0.33 0.80
N GLY A 113 -5.56 0.55 -0.13
CA GLY A 113 -5.87 1.96 0.13
C GLY A 113 -6.00 2.74 -1.17
N ASP A 114 -6.70 3.86 -1.14
CA ASP A 114 -6.86 4.71 -2.32
C ASP A 114 -5.55 5.40 -2.71
N ILE A 115 -4.73 5.72 -1.70
CA ILE A 115 -3.40 6.33 -1.86
C ILE A 115 -2.44 5.71 -0.85
N VAL A 116 -1.25 5.37 -1.31
CA VAL A 116 -0.10 5.02 -0.47
C VAL A 116 0.89 6.18 -0.50
N MET A 117 1.32 6.62 0.66
CA MET A 117 2.32 7.66 0.81
C MET A 117 3.58 7.10 1.46
N LEU A 118 4.68 7.12 0.73
CA LEU A 118 6.01 6.80 1.24
C LEU A 118 6.80 8.09 1.44
N THR A 119 7.39 8.26 2.63
CA THR A 119 8.26 9.39 2.93
C THR A 119 9.67 8.87 3.21
N CYS A 120 10.66 9.36 2.48
CA CYS A 120 12.04 8.92 2.61
C CYS A 120 12.77 9.73 3.69
N TYR A 121 13.06 9.10 4.82
CA TYR A 121 13.91 9.70 5.87
C TYR A 121 15.40 9.50 5.55
N ASN A 122 15.81 8.27 5.22
CA ASN A 122 17.14 7.95 4.74
C ASN A 122 17.03 7.07 3.50
N GLN A 123 17.81 7.39 2.49
CA GLN A 123 17.95 6.52 1.33
C GLN A 123 18.91 5.38 1.66
N ALA A 124 18.64 4.18 1.17
CA ALA A 124 19.59 3.09 1.25
C ALA A 124 20.87 3.43 0.45
N PRO A 125 22.05 3.00 0.91
CA PRO A 125 23.30 3.25 0.18
C PRO A 125 23.36 2.51 -1.16
N ALA A 126 22.58 1.44 -1.33
CA ALA A 126 22.42 0.72 -2.59
C ALA A 126 21.07 0.01 -2.61
N GLY A 127 20.43 -0.03 -3.77
CA GLY A 127 19.10 -0.61 -3.95
C GLY A 127 17.98 0.21 -3.29
N GLY A 128 16.82 -0.42 -3.12
CA GLY A 128 15.64 0.23 -2.56
C GLY A 128 14.88 1.11 -3.55
N ASP A 129 15.18 0.98 -4.84
CA ASP A 129 14.45 1.68 -5.90
C ASP A 129 13.01 1.16 -6.00
N SER A 130 12.07 2.09 -6.22
CA SER A 130 10.68 1.75 -6.45
C SER A 130 10.40 1.69 -7.95
N LEU A 131 9.89 0.55 -8.40
CA LEU A 131 9.36 0.37 -9.75
C LEU A 131 7.84 0.54 -9.70
N VAL A 132 7.29 1.28 -10.63
CA VAL A 132 5.84 1.55 -10.70
C VAL A 132 5.29 1.10 -12.04
N SER A 133 4.19 0.36 -12.02
CA SER A 133 3.45 -0.08 -13.20
C SER A 133 1.96 0.22 -13.03
N SER A 134 1.30 0.52 -14.15
CA SER A 134 -0.14 0.74 -14.15
C SER A 134 -0.89 -0.58 -14.14
N GLY A 135 -1.70 -0.83 -13.11
CA GLY A 135 -2.61 -1.99 -13.03
C GLY A 135 -3.63 -2.02 -14.18
N VAL A 136 -4.07 -0.85 -14.66
CA VAL A 136 -4.96 -0.75 -15.84
C VAL A 136 -4.25 -1.21 -17.11
N THR A 137 -2.98 -0.83 -17.28
CA THR A 137 -2.19 -1.25 -18.44
C THR A 137 -1.90 -2.75 -18.39
N ALA A 138 -1.56 -3.27 -17.21
CA ALA A 138 -1.36 -4.71 -17.00
C ALA A 138 -2.63 -5.50 -17.33
N TRP A 139 -3.79 -5.04 -16.84
CA TRP A 139 -5.07 -5.68 -17.17
C TRP A 139 -5.37 -5.64 -18.69
N ARG A 140 -5.13 -4.52 -19.37
CA ARG A 140 -5.35 -4.39 -20.81
C ARG A 140 -4.47 -5.33 -21.62
N ALA A 141 -3.18 -5.46 -21.23
CA ALA A 141 -2.25 -6.41 -21.86
C ALA A 141 -2.74 -7.85 -21.67
N LEU A 142 -3.07 -8.24 -20.44
CA LEU A 142 -3.61 -9.56 -20.16
C LEU A 142 -4.92 -9.83 -20.92
N ALA A 143 -5.83 -8.87 -20.96
CA ALA A 143 -7.10 -9.01 -21.66
C ALA A 143 -6.93 -9.15 -23.19
N SER A 144 -5.86 -8.58 -23.76
CA SER A 144 -5.52 -8.71 -25.18
C SER A 144 -4.84 -10.03 -25.50
N GLU A 145 -3.90 -10.46 -24.66
CA GLU A 145 -3.06 -11.64 -24.92
C GLU A 145 -3.71 -12.95 -24.45
N ARG A 146 -4.37 -12.90 -23.27
CA ARG A 146 -5.00 -14.03 -22.61
C ARG A 146 -6.36 -13.62 -22.01
N PRO A 147 -7.37 -13.41 -22.88
CA PRO A 147 -8.71 -12.97 -22.43
C PRO A 147 -9.39 -13.96 -21.49
N ASP A 148 -9.05 -15.24 -21.57
CA ASP A 148 -9.50 -16.29 -20.67
C ASP A 148 -9.02 -16.06 -19.23
N LEU A 149 -7.74 -15.72 -19.04
CA LEU A 149 -7.16 -15.43 -17.73
C LEU A 149 -7.66 -14.10 -17.17
N ALA A 150 -7.75 -13.07 -18.02
CA ALA A 150 -8.29 -11.78 -17.64
C ALA A 150 -9.73 -11.92 -17.12
N HIS A 151 -10.57 -12.69 -17.83
CA HIS A 151 -11.93 -13.00 -17.41
C HIS A 151 -11.97 -13.76 -16.08
N ALA A 152 -11.11 -14.77 -15.90
CA ALA A 152 -11.01 -15.54 -14.67
C ALA A 152 -10.70 -14.66 -13.46
N LEU A 153 -9.68 -13.80 -13.57
CA LEU A 153 -9.24 -12.87 -12.50
C LEU A 153 -10.20 -11.70 -12.27
N GLN A 154 -11.09 -11.42 -13.22
CA GLN A 154 -12.10 -10.36 -13.11
C GLN A 154 -13.43 -10.85 -12.53
N THR A 155 -13.80 -12.11 -12.74
CA THR A 155 -15.14 -12.61 -12.39
C THR A 155 -15.14 -13.58 -11.21
N ARG A 156 -13.99 -14.18 -10.90
CA ARG A 156 -13.87 -15.19 -9.84
C ARG A 156 -12.89 -14.73 -8.78
N PRO A 157 -13.34 -14.59 -7.52
CA PRO A 157 -12.45 -14.18 -6.45
C PRO A 157 -11.41 -15.26 -6.13
N VAL A 158 -10.24 -14.83 -5.68
CA VAL A 158 -9.16 -15.68 -5.21
C VAL A 158 -8.94 -15.50 -3.71
N PRO A 159 -8.48 -16.55 -2.99
CA PRO A 159 -8.09 -16.41 -1.59
C PRO A 159 -6.91 -15.45 -1.44
N PHE A 160 -7.00 -14.56 -0.49
CA PHE A 160 -6.00 -13.53 -0.23
C PHE A 160 -5.60 -13.57 1.25
N SER A 161 -4.41 -14.06 1.55
CA SER A 161 -3.92 -14.22 2.91
C SER A 161 -3.92 -12.90 3.68
N ARG A 162 -4.38 -12.94 4.93
CA ARG A 162 -4.27 -11.80 5.86
C ARG A 162 -2.90 -11.72 6.54
N GLN A 163 -2.00 -12.66 6.26
CA GLN A 163 -0.62 -12.70 6.78
C GLN A 163 -0.53 -12.58 8.31
N GLY A 164 -1.45 -13.21 9.04
CA GLY A 164 -1.51 -13.15 10.49
C GLY A 164 -2.15 -11.88 11.07
N GLU A 165 -2.71 -11.01 10.23
CA GLU A 165 -3.36 -9.77 10.65
C GLU A 165 -4.88 -9.92 10.90
N GLN A 166 -5.40 -11.15 10.88
CA GLN A 166 -6.79 -11.43 11.23
C GLN A 166 -7.04 -11.26 12.72
N GLY A 167 -8.27 -10.87 13.08
CA GLY A 167 -8.76 -10.87 14.46
C GLY A 167 -8.95 -12.29 15.01
N GLU A 168 -9.15 -12.38 16.31
CA GLU A 168 -9.49 -13.66 16.95
C GLU A 168 -10.81 -14.21 16.38
N GLY A 169 -10.81 -15.47 15.97
CA GLY A 169 -11.97 -16.12 15.34
C GLY A 169 -12.23 -15.72 13.88
N GLU A 170 -11.46 -14.80 13.29
CA GLU A 170 -11.58 -14.46 11.90
C GLU A 170 -10.80 -15.45 10.99
N ALA A 171 -11.28 -15.63 9.76
CA ALA A 171 -10.59 -16.41 8.75
C ALA A 171 -9.19 -15.83 8.42
N GLN A 172 -8.23 -16.71 8.17
CA GLN A 172 -6.85 -16.34 7.82
C GLN A 172 -6.72 -15.70 6.43
N PHE A 173 -7.78 -15.72 5.64
CA PHE A 173 -7.85 -15.14 4.31
C PHE A 173 -9.15 -14.36 4.12
N THR A 174 -9.16 -13.52 3.13
CA THR A 174 -10.37 -12.96 2.52
C THR A 174 -10.41 -13.37 1.06
N GLN A 175 -11.53 -13.15 0.39
CA GLN A 175 -11.62 -13.35 -1.05
C GLN A 175 -11.57 -12.00 -1.75
N VAL A 176 -10.76 -11.90 -2.80
CA VAL A 176 -10.64 -10.67 -3.60
C VAL A 176 -10.80 -11.00 -5.09
N THR A 177 -11.47 -10.12 -5.80
CA THR A 177 -11.43 -10.08 -7.27
C THR A 177 -10.21 -9.27 -7.67
N VAL A 178 -9.27 -9.90 -8.39
CA VAL A 178 -7.98 -9.26 -8.71
C VAL A 178 -8.17 -8.00 -9.53
N PHE A 179 -9.03 -8.05 -10.55
CA PHE A 179 -9.39 -6.90 -11.36
C PHE A 179 -10.89 -6.63 -11.24
N ALA A 180 -11.27 -5.63 -10.46
CA ALA A 180 -12.65 -5.18 -10.40
C ALA A 180 -12.85 -4.03 -11.41
N ARG A 181 -13.87 -4.14 -12.25
CA ARG A 181 -14.16 -3.15 -13.28
C ARG A 181 -15.49 -2.48 -13.04
N THR A 182 -15.51 -1.17 -13.19
CA THR A 182 -16.72 -0.35 -13.35
C THR A 182 -16.84 0.10 -14.80
N ASP A 183 -17.84 0.91 -15.11
CA ASP A 183 -18.01 1.49 -16.46
C ASP A 183 -16.85 2.41 -16.84
N THR A 184 -16.19 3.05 -15.86
CA THR A 184 -15.14 4.04 -16.08
C THR A 184 -13.77 3.58 -15.65
N ASP A 185 -13.66 2.65 -14.67
CA ASP A 185 -12.42 2.36 -13.95
C ASP A 185 -12.12 0.88 -13.86
N VAL A 186 -10.84 0.58 -13.68
CA VAL A 186 -10.34 -0.75 -13.33
C VAL A 186 -9.57 -0.63 -12.02
N PHE A 187 -10.00 -1.37 -11.01
CA PHE A 187 -9.30 -1.51 -9.72
C PHE A 187 -8.50 -2.80 -9.72
N CYS A 188 -7.28 -2.73 -9.20
CA CYS A 188 -6.39 -3.88 -9.12
C CYS A 188 -6.07 -4.20 -7.66
N ALA A 189 -6.48 -5.39 -7.20
CA ALA A 189 -6.15 -5.93 -5.89
C ALA A 189 -5.08 -7.01 -6.02
N TRP A 190 -3.93 -6.65 -6.59
CA TRP A 190 -2.84 -7.57 -6.88
C TRP A 190 -1.83 -7.64 -5.73
N ASN A 191 -1.57 -8.84 -5.23
CA ASN A 191 -0.40 -9.17 -4.41
C ASN A 191 -0.15 -10.68 -4.52
N ARG A 192 0.78 -11.05 -5.41
CA ARG A 192 1.06 -12.46 -5.72
C ARG A 192 1.38 -13.28 -4.47
N ASN A 193 2.22 -12.76 -3.57
CA ASN A 193 2.59 -13.47 -2.35
C ASN A 193 1.37 -13.76 -1.45
N ARG A 194 0.48 -12.79 -1.29
CA ARG A 194 -0.75 -12.97 -0.49
C ARG A 194 -1.74 -13.92 -1.15
N ILE A 195 -1.87 -13.90 -2.47
CA ILE A 195 -2.76 -14.79 -3.22
C ILE A 195 -2.23 -16.25 -3.12
N VAL A 196 -0.97 -16.46 -3.46
CA VAL A 196 -0.36 -17.81 -3.42
C VAL A 196 -0.34 -18.41 -2.01
N ASN A 197 -0.10 -17.61 -0.99
CA ASN A 197 -0.21 -18.06 0.40
C ASN A 197 -1.67 -18.28 0.81
N GLY A 198 -2.60 -17.45 0.33
CA GLY A 198 -4.04 -17.61 0.58
C GLY A 198 -4.57 -18.96 0.06
N MET A 199 -4.13 -19.36 -1.14
CA MET A 199 -4.51 -20.64 -1.75
C MET A 199 -4.08 -21.88 -0.95
N LYS A 200 -3.10 -21.75 -0.04
CA LYS A 200 -2.57 -22.85 0.78
C LYS A 200 -3.24 -22.95 2.15
N LEU A 201 -4.07 -21.97 2.53
CA LEU A 201 -4.68 -21.94 3.85
C LEU A 201 -5.83 -22.94 3.97
N GLU A 202 -6.00 -23.50 5.15
CA GLU A 202 -7.10 -24.39 5.46
C GLU A 202 -8.45 -23.68 5.26
N GLY A 203 -9.39 -24.37 4.61
CA GLY A 203 -10.70 -23.83 4.28
C GLY A 203 -10.72 -22.83 3.12
N ALA A 204 -9.58 -22.57 2.47
CA ALA A 204 -9.55 -21.72 1.28
C ALA A 204 -10.35 -22.38 0.15
N PRO A 205 -11.20 -21.63 -0.57
CA PRO A 205 -11.92 -22.17 -1.72
C PRO A 205 -10.93 -22.60 -2.82
N PRO A 206 -11.26 -23.66 -3.56
CA PRO A 206 -10.43 -24.10 -4.67
C PRO A 206 -10.40 -23.03 -5.77
N VAL A 207 -9.23 -22.84 -6.35
CA VAL A 207 -9.04 -22.03 -7.56
C VAL A 207 -8.87 -22.97 -8.76
N ASP A 208 -9.42 -22.57 -9.90
CA ASP A 208 -9.25 -23.33 -11.14
C ASP A 208 -7.90 -23.04 -11.83
N ASP A 209 -7.65 -23.75 -12.92
CA ASP A 209 -6.38 -23.65 -13.64
C ASP A 209 -6.18 -22.26 -14.25
N ALA A 210 -7.22 -21.63 -14.78
CA ALA A 210 -7.13 -20.29 -15.34
C ALA A 210 -6.83 -19.22 -14.27
N GLN A 211 -7.43 -19.33 -13.08
CA GLN A 211 -7.08 -18.46 -11.96
C GLN A 211 -5.63 -18.68 -11.51
N ARG A 212 -5.18 -19.93 -11.46
CA ARG A 212 -3.83 -20.31 -11.05
C ARG A 212 -2.80 -19.78 -12.03
N GLU A 213 -3.00 -20.06 -13.32
CA GLU A 213 -2.14 -19.56 -14.40
C GLU A 213 -2.11 -18.03 -14.45
N GLY A 214 -3.26 -17.39 -14.25
CA GLY A 214 -3.36 -15.93 -14.26
C GLY A 214 -2.68 -15.24 -13.08
N VAL A 215 -2.33 -15.99 -12.01
CA VAL A 215 -1.56 -15.50 -10.85
C VAL A 215 -0.05 -15.73 -11.04
N GLU A 216 0.39 -16.60 -11.91
CA GLU A 216 1.80 -16.84 -12.25
C GLU A 216 2.39 -15.82 -13.21
#